data_88b0e3fb075419cd1191a01d17d83f54
#
_entry.id   88b0e3fb075419cd1191a01d17d83f54
#
_cell.length_a   1.000
_cell.length_b   1.000
_cell.length_c   1.000
_cell.angle_alpha   90.00
_cell.angle_beta   90.00
_cell.angle_gamma   90.00
#
_symmetry.space_group_name_H-M   'P 1'
#
loop_
_entity.id
_entity.type
_entity.pdbx_description
1 polymer ?
#
loop_
_entity_poly.entity_id
_entity_poly.type
_entity_poly.pdbx_seq_one_letter_code
_entity_poly.pdbx_strand_id
1 'polypeptide(L)'
;MFIPFTFVRSQDFFMNSNRPHISKEQILEIYRKPLLELVYEAATVHRQNNIGSEVQVSSLISIKTGGCSEDCGYCPQAARYSTGVDAHKLMSVEQVTEYANRAKSGGASRVCMGAAWREVRDNRDFDKVIEMVQAVNSMDMEVCCTLGMITESQAQRLADAGLYAYNHNIDTSEENYSNIISTRNFGDRLNTIENVRKANITVCSGGIIGMGETEEDRCGMLQTLVNLPVHPESVPINALVAVEGTPMENQPPVPIWDMVRMIATTRILMPKTVVRLSAGRQQMSLEGQALCFMAGANSIFAGEKLLTTPNPTFDEDMEMFKIFGLTPRAPFKDRKPVATEQTA
;
A
#
# COMPACT_ATOMS: atom_id res chain seq x y z
N MET A 1 -35.17 31.59 -7.55
CA MET A 1 -34.18 31.87 -8.60
C MET A 1 -33.20 30.68 -8.59
N PHE A 2 -33.48 29.70 -9.44
CA PHE A 2 -32.66 28.47 -9.50
C PHE A 2 -31.46 28.70 -10.41
N ILE A 3 -30.25 28.55 -9.90
CA ILE A 3 -29.02 28.55 -10.69
C ILE A 3 -28.80 27.09 -11.16
N PRO A 4 -28.68 26.80 -12.44
CA PRO A 4 -28.45 25.45 -12.93
C PRO A 4 -27.01 25.01 -12.66
N PHE A 5 -26.85 23.87 -12.00
CA PHE A 5 -25.56 23.15 -11.90
C PHE A 5 -25.12 22.69 -13.29
N THR A 6 -24.11 23.33 -13.84
CA THR A 6 -23.42 22.85 -15.03
C THR A 6 -22.56 21.65 -14.67
N PHE A 7 -22.87 20.50 -15.25
CA PHE A 7 -22.04 19.30 -15.25
C PHE A 7 -20.72 19.62 -15.96
N VAL A 8 -19.63 19.76 -15.22
CA VAL A 8 -18.27 19.81 -15.76
C VAL A 8 -17.89 18.40 -16.15
N ARG A 9 -17.58 18.17 -17.42
CA ARG A 9 -17.18 16.88 -17.98
C ARG A 9 -15.88 16.41 -17.34
N SER A 10 -15.81 15.12 -17.06
CA SER A 10 -14.72 14.40 -16.40
C SER A 10 -13.35 14.40 -17.09
N GLN A 11 -13.19 15.11 -18.21
CA GLN A 11 -11.92 15.16 -18.96
C GLN A 11 -10.94 16.26 -18.49
N ASP A 12 -11.38 17.25 -17.71
CA ASP A 12 -10.51 18.36 -17.27
C ASP A 12 -9.75 18.06 -15.95
N PHE A 13 -9.99 16.89 -15.35
CA PHE A 13 -9.44 16.54 -14.04
C PHE A 13 -7.98 16.02 -14.07
N PHE A 14 -7.47 15.66 -15.25
CA PHE A 14 -6.16 14.99 -15.36
C PHE A 14 -4.99 15.91 -15.73
N MET A 15 -5.21 17.20 -15.95
CA MET A 15 -4.18 18.06 -16.54
C MET A 15 -3.95 19.39 -15.80
N ASN A 16 -3.89 19.42 -14.47
CA ASN A 16 -3.24 20.55 -13.78
C ASN A 16 -3.06 20.31 -12.27
N SER A 17 -2.04 19.57 -11.88
CA SER A 17 -1.54 19.74 -10.52
C SER A 17 -0.60 20.96 -10.54
N ASN A 18 -1.06 22.10 -10.03
CA ASN A 18 -0.22 23.29 -9.73
C ASN A 18 0.81 23.02 -8.61
N ARG A 19 1.10 21.74 -8.29
CA ARG A 19 2.08 21.39 -7.28
C ARG A 19 3.49 21.55 -7.86
N PRO A 20 4.39 22.23 -7.15
CA PRO A 20 5.78 22.31 -7.58
C PRO A 20 6.39 20.90 -7.62
N HIS A 21 7.16 20.61 -8.65
CA HIS A 21 7.97 19.39 -8.71
C HIS A 21 9.00 19.42 -7.60
N ILE A 22 9.07 18.34 -6.81
CA ILE A 22 10.03 18.20 -5.72
C ILE A 22 11.22 17.39 -6.23
N SER A 23 12.44 17.96 -6.12
CA SER A 23 13.66 17.29 -6.55
C SER A 23 14.13 16.24 -5.53
N LYS A 24 14.98 15.31 -5.97
CA LYS A 24 15.58 14.30 -5.10
C LYS A 24 16.42 14.95 -3.98
N GLU A 25 17.13 16.03 -4.32
CA GLU A 25 17.95 16.80 -3.37
C GLU A 25 17.11 17.40 -2.26
N GLN A 26 15.96 18.00 -2.56
CA GLN A 26 15.04 18.52 -1.57
C GLN A 26 14.50 17.42 -0.64
N ILE A 27 14.24 16.24 -1.20
CA ILE A 27 13.80 15.09 -0.40
C ILE A 27 14.94 14.59 0.49
N LEU A 28 16.18 14.54 -0.02
CA LEU A 28 17.37 14.18 0.75
C LEU A 28 17.63 15.16 1.91
N GLU A 29 17.42 16.47 1.70
CA GLU A 29 17.50 17.45 2.78
C GLU A 29 16.50 17.16 3.91
N ILE A 30 15.27 16.80 3.57
CA ILE A 30 14.26 16.40 4.56
C ILE A 30 14.67 15.07 5.21
N TYR A 31 15.03 14.08 4.42
CA TYR A 31 15.38 12.74 4.89
C TYR A 31 16.57 12.76 5.86
N ARG A 32 17.58 13.60 5.61
CA ARG A 32 18.82 13.69 6.40
C ARG A 32 18.75 14.62 7.61
N LYS A 33 17.61 15.24 7.90
CA LYS A 33 17.42 15.99 9.14
C LYS A 33 17.77 15.15 10.37
N PRO A 34 18.22 15.76 11.46
CA PRO A 34 18.34 15.05 12.75
C PRO A 34 17.05 14.31 13.06
N LEU A 35 17.15 13.03 13.44
CA LEU A 35 15.98 12.13 13.48
C LEU A 35 14.84 12.66 14.35
N LEU A 36 15.14 13.22 15.52
CA LEU A 36 14.12 13.73 16.44
C LEU A 36 13.42 14.97 15.88
N GLU A 37 14.15 15.86 15.19
CA GLU A 37 13.57 17.01 14.48
C GLU A 37 12.66 16.56 13.33
N LEU A 38 13.11 15.57 12.56
CA LEU A 38 12.32 14.98 11.48
C LEU A 38 11.01 14.38 12.00
N VAL A 39 11.06 13.63 13.10
CA VAL A 39 9.88 13.04 13.76
C VAL A 39 8.95 14.11 14.29
N TYR A 40 9.48 15.15 14.92
CA TYR A 40 8.68 16.27 15.45
C TYR A 40 7.92 17.01 14.34
N GLU A 41 8.61 17.31 13.23
CA GLU A 41 7.99 17.95 12.06
C GLU A 41 6.91 17.05 11.45
N ALA A 42 7.21 15.77 11.24
CA ALA A 42 6.27 14.80 10.71
C ALA A 42 5.04 14.61 11.61
N ALA A 43 5.23 14.56 12.92
CA ALA A 43 4.15 14.50 13.91
C ALA A 43 3.25 15.73 13.85
N THR A 44 3.85 16.91 13.64
CA THR A 44 3.10 18.17 13.48
C THR A 44 2.26 18.14 12.21
N VAL A 45 2.86 17.79 11.07
CA VAL A 45 2.17 17.64 9.78
C VAL A 45 1.05 16.61 9.89
N HIS A 46 1.31 15.48 10.56
CA HIS A 46 0.30 14.43 10.74
C HIS A 46 -0.93 14.95 11.48
N ARG A 47 -0.75 15.60 12.64
CA ARG A 47 -1.86 16.12 13.46
C ARG A 47 -2.64 17.25 12.79
N GLN A 48 -2.00 18.04 11.94
CA GLN A 48 -2.67 19.10 11.18
C GLN A 48 -3.54 18.57 10.06
N ASN A 49 -3.27 17.37 9.51
CA ASN A 49 -3.92 16.84 8.32
C ASN A 49 -4.72 15.56 8.56
N ASN A 50 -4.63 14.95 9.74
CA ASN A 50 -5.27 13.67 10.06
C ASN A 50 -5.78 13.69 11.50
N ILE A 51 -6.73 12.79 11.80
CA ILE A 51 -7.11 12.49 13.19
C ILE A 51 -5.99 11.63 13.78
N GLY A 52 -5.18 12.22 14.66
CA GLY A 52 -3.90 11.63 15.09
C GLY A 52 -4.01 10.29 15.85
N SER A 53 -5.19 9.96 16.39
CA SER A 53 -5.45 8.69 17.06
C SER A 53 -6.09 7.61 16.18
N GLU A 54 -6.54 7.95 14.98
CA GLU A 54 -7.20 6.98 14.09
C GLU A 54 -6.20 6.23 13.23
N VAL A 55 -6.33 4.90 13.22
CA VAL A 55 -5.49 3.99 12.42
C VAL A 55 -6.37 3.12 11.54
N GLN A 56 -6.10 3.12 10.23
CA GLN A 56 -6.74 2.19 9.31
C GLN A 56 -6.21 0.78 9.55
N VAL A 57 -7.09 -0.12 9.95
CA VAL A 57 -6.78 -1.55 10.09
C VAL A 57 -7.21 -2.27 8.81
N SER A 58 -6.25 -2.85 8.11
CA SER A 58 -6.48 -3.65 6.90
C SER A 58 -6.11 -5.10 7.17
N SER A 59 -6.85 -6.03 6.59
CA SER A 59 -6.48 -7.45 6.60
C SER A 59 -6.11 -7.89 5.19
N LEU A 60 -5.05 -8.71 5.06
CA LEU A 60 -4.50 -9.13 3.77
C LEU A 60 -4.66 -10.64 3.59
N ILE A 61 -5.33 -11.04 2.52
CA ILE A 61 -5.50 -12.45 2.15
C ILE A 61 -4.82 -12.74 0.81
N SER A 62 -4.06 -13.85 0.74
CA SER A 62 -3.55 -14.41 -0.51
C SER A 62 -4.65 -15.26 -1.16
N ILE A 63 -5.37 -14.68 -2.11
CA ILE A 63 -6.44 -15.40 -2.83
C ILE A 63 -5.90 -16.40 -3.86
N LYS A 64 -4.65 -16.20 -4.31
CA LYS A 64 -3.89 -17.16 -5.11
C LYS A 64 -2.42 -17.05 -4.72
N THR A 65 -1.84 -18.13 -4.19
CA THR A 65 -0.47 -18.17 -3.66
C THR A 65 0.47 -18.90 -4.60
N GLY A 66 1.72 -18.42 -4.70
CA GLY A 66 2.82 -19.08 -5.40
C GLY A 66 2.68 -19.17 -6.92
N GLY A 67 3.76 -19.61 -7.57
CA GLY A 67 3.78 -19.81 -9.03
C GLY A 67 3.69 -18.53 -9.85
N CYS A 68 4.11 -17.37 -9.31
CA CYS A 68 4.20 -16.12 -10.05
C CYS A 68 5.34 -16.20 -11.09
N SER A 69 5.10 -15.74 -12.30
CA SER A 69 6.09 -15.74 -13.38
C SER A 69 7.10 -14.57 -13.29
N GLU A 70 6.93 -13.65 -12.34
CA GLU A 70 7.88 -12.58 -12.05
C GLU A 70 9.13 -13.10 -11.30
N ASP A 71 10.19 -12.28 -11.27
CA ASP A 71 11.45 -12.59 -10.62
C ASP A 71 11.85 -11.62 -9.51
N CYS A 72 10.86 -10.94 -8.90
CA CYS A 72 11.12 -10.01 -7.80
C CYS A 72 12.03 -10.66 -6.75
N GLY A 73 13.24 -10.14 -6.56
CA GLY A 73 14.31 -10.77 -5.75
C GLY A 73 13.97 -10.95 -4.27
N TYR A 74 12.96 -10.26 -3.77
CA TYR A 74 12.45 -10.35 -2.39
C TYR A 74 11.26 -11.31 -2.23
N CYS A 75 10.64 -11.76 -3.35
CA CYS A 75 9.31 -12.37 -3.31
C CYS A 75 9.35 -13.90 -3.27
N PRO A 76 8.91 -14.53 -2.18
CA PRO A 76 8.94 -16.00 -2.08
C PRO A 76 7.87 -16.69 -2.95
N GLN A 77 6.98 -15.95 -3.60
CA GLN A 77 5.94 -16.49 -4.47
C GLN A 77 6.38 -16.65 -5.94
N ALA A 78 7.59 -16.21 -6.29
CA ALA A 78 8.14 -16.34 -7.64
C ALA A 78 8.40 -17.82 -7.97
N ALA A 79 7.91 -18.28 -9.12
CA ALA A 79 8.00 -19.70 -9.53
C ALA A 79 9.45 -20.19 -9.72
N ARG A 80 10.39 -19.28 -9.89
CA ARG A 80 11.82 -19.60 -10.11
C ARG A 80 12.61 -19.83 -8.84
N TYR A 81 12.05 -19.51 -7.66
CA TYR A 81 12.73 -19.64 -6.38
C TYR A 81 12.20 -20.83 -5.58
N SER A 82 13.11 -21.52 -4.87
CA SER A 82 12.79 -22.64 -3.98
C SER A 82 12.63 -22.15 -2.55
N THR A 83 11.45 -21.60 -2.23
CA THR A 83 11.20 -20.90 -0.95
C THR A 83 10.29 -21.67 0.01
N GLY A 84 9.92 -22.90 -0.30
CA GLY A 84 8.96 -23.66 0.51
C GLY A 84 7.52 -23.13 0.45
N VAL A 85 7.23 -22.14 -0.39
CA VAL A 85 5.86 -21.63 -0.60
C VAL A 85 5.14 -22.49 -1.63
N ASP A 86 4.17 -23.27 -1.15
CA ASP A 86 3.33 -24.10 -2.02
C ASP A 86 2.42 -23.23 -2.92
N ALA A 87 2.30 -23.65 -4.18
CA ALA A 87 1.40 -22.99 -5.11
C ALA A 87 -0.04 -23.49 -4.90
N HIS A 88 -0.94 -22.55 -4.61
CA HIS A 88 -2.36 -22.81 -4.46
C HIS A 88 -3.17 -22.19 -5.59
N LYS A 89 -4.26 -22.86 -5.98
CA LYS A 89 -5.23 -22.31 -6.92
C LYS A 89 -5.97 -21.11 -6.33
N LEU A 90 -6.66 -20.37 -7.18
CA LEU A 90 -7.54 -19.28 -6.77
C LEU A 90 -8.60 -19.81 -5.78
N MET A 91 -8.79 -19.09 -4.67
CA MET A 91 -9.81 -19.38 -3.66
C MET A 91 -11.22 -19.27 -4.26
N SER A 92 -12.19 -19.83 -3.56
CA SER A 92 -13.60 -19.61 -3.89
C SER A 92 -14.11 -18.29 -3.28
N VAL A 93 -15.24 -17.79 -3.78
CA VAL A 93 -15.90 -16.59 -3.24
C VAL A 93 -16.30 -16.80 -1.79
N GLU A 94 -16.79 -18.00 -1.45
CA GLU A 94 -17.20 -18.38 -0.09
C GLU A 94 -16.02 -18.31 0.89
N GLN A 95 -14.85 -18.83 0.51
CA GLN A 95 -13.64 -18.79 1.34
C GLN A 95 -13.20 -17.34 1.62
N VAL A 96 -13.25 -16.48 0.59
CA VAL A 96 -12.93 -15.06 0.75
C VAL A 96 -13.95 -14.35 1.63
N THR A 97 -15.23 -14.65 1.47
CA THR A 97 -16.33 -14.07 2.28
C THR A 97 -16.18 -14.48 3.77
N GLU A 98 -15.86 -15.75 4.03
CA GLU A 98 -15.59 -16.22 5.38
C GLU A 98 -14.39 -15.52 6.02
N TYR A 99 -13.31 -15.36 5.26
CA TYR A 99 -12.15 -14.60 5.71
C TYR A 99 -12.49 -13.14 6.02
N ALA A 100 -13.24 -12.48 5.13
CA ALA A 100 -13.65 -11.09 5.31
C ALA A 100 -14.53 -10.90 6.56
N ASN A 101 -15.42 -11.86 6.87
CA ASN A 101 -16.21 -11.84 8.11
C ASN A 101 -15.30 -11.91 9.35
N ARG A 102 -14.31 -12.79 9.36
CA ARG A 102 -13.35 -12.88 10.47
C ARG A 102 -12.53 -11.59 10.61
N ALA A 103 -12.05 -11.04 9.50
CA ALA A 103 -11.31 -9.78 9.49
C ALA A 103 -12.15 -8.62 10.05
N LYS A 104 -13.43 -8.53 9.62
CA LYS A 104 -14.38 -7.52 10.12
C LYS A 104 -14.61 -7.66 11.63
N SER A 105 -14.81 -8.89 12.11
CA SER A 105 -14.95 -9.18 13.56
C SER A 105 -13.71 -8.83 14.36
N GLY A 106 -12.52 -8.93 13.76
CA GLY A 106 -11.24 -8.51 14.35
C GLY A 106 -10.97 -6.99 14.26
N GLY A 107 -11.92 -6.19 13.76
CA GLY A 107 -11.83 -4.73 13.71
C GLY A 107 -11.21 -4.18 12.42
N ALA A 108 -10.96 -5.02 11.39
CA ALA A 108 -10.51 -4.52 10.10
C ALA A 108 -11.62 -3.77 9.35
N SER A 109 -11.29 -2.58 8.84
CA SER A 109 -12.18 -1.79 7.98
C SER A 109 -11.95 -2.07 6.49
N ARG A 110 -10.85 -2.76 6.14
CA ARG A 110 -10.45 -3.06 4.76
C ARG A 110 -9.97 -4.50 4.62
N VAL A 111 -10.37 -5.15 3.53
CA VAL A 111 -9.78 -6.42 3.07
C VAL A 111 -8.97 -6.17 1.81
N CYS A 112 -7.70 -6.59 1.84
CA CYS A 112 -6.80 -6.56 0.70
C CYS A 112 -6.64 -7.97 0.15
N MET A 113 -6.98 -8.19 -1.12
CA MET A 113 -6.88 -9.47 -1.81
C MET A 113 -5.66 -9.48 -2.73
N GLY A 114 -4.68 -10.32 -2.42
CA GLY A 114 -3.46 -10.49 -3.22
C GLY A 114 -3.49 -11.77 -4.04
N ALA A 115 -3.15 -11.69 -5.33
CA ALA A 115 -2.91 -12.85 -6.18
C ALA A 115 -1.48 -12.84 -6.73
N ALA A 116 -0.80 -13.98 -6.65
CA ALA A 116 0.55 -14.16 -7.21
C ALA A 116 0.48 -14.22 -8.75
N TRP A 117 0.12 -13.12 -9.39
CA TRP A 117 0.08 -12.92 -10.82
C TRP A 117 1.05 -11.83 -11.26
N ARG A 118 1.63 -12.00 -12.45
CA ARG A 118 2.35 -10.94 -13.15
C ARG A 118 1.38 -9.87 -13.65
N GLU A 119 0.27 -10.33 -14.23
CA GLU A 119 -0.76 -9.51 -14.85
C GLU A 119 -2.12 -10.22 -14.79
N VAL A 120 -3.17 -9.46 -14.83
CA VAL A 120 -4.53 -9.98 -14.98
C VAL A 120 -4.75 -10.43 -16.42
N ARG A 121 -5.44 -11.57 -16.60
CA ARG A 121 -5.92 -12.05 -17.90
C ARG A 121 -7.44 -12.10 -17.87
N ASP A 122 -8.07 -11.72 -18.98
CA ASP A 122 -9.52 -11.78 -19.12
C ASP A 122 -9.96 -13.25 -19.28
N ASN A 123 -10.20 -13.90 -18.16
CA ASN A 123 -10.56 -15.30 -18.05
C ASN A 123 -11.48 -15.54 -16.84
N ARG A 124 -11.92 -16.78 -16.65
CA ARG A 124 -12.79 -17.17 -15.52
C ARG A 124 -12.23 -16.87 -14.14
N ASP A 125 -10.90 -16.85 -13.97
CA ASP A 125 -10.30 -16.53 -12.68
C ASP A 125 -10.47 -15.05 -12.35
N PHE A 126 -10.35 -14.17 -13.36
CA PHE A 126 -10.62 -12.75 -13.17
C PHE A 126 -12.11 -12.49 -12.92
N ASP A 127 -13.02 -13.20 -13.59
CA ASP A 127 -14.46 -13.10 -13.31
C ASP A 127 -14.77 -13.45 -11.86
N LYS A 128 -14.15 -14.52 -11.33
CA LYS A 128 -14.25 -14.86 -9.89
C LYS A 128 -13.70 -13.77 -8.96
N VAL A 129 -12.61 -13.10 -9.34
CA VAL A 129 -12.10 -11.98 -8.54
C VAL A 129 -13.09 -10.82 -8.52
N ILE A 130 -13.77 -10.55 -9.63
CA ILE A 130 -14.86 -9.56 -9.69
C ILE A 130 -15.98 -9.93 -8.70
N GLU A 131 -16.41 -11.19 -8.69
CA GLU A 131 -17.41 -11.69 -7.71
C GLU A 131 -16.93 -11.55 -6.26
N MET A 132 -15.65 -11.84 -5.98
CA MET A 132 -15.05 -11.65 -4.65
C MET A 132 -15.09 -10.17 -4.22
N VAL A 133 -14.76 -9.25 -5.14
CA VAL A 133 -14.84 -7.80 -4.87
C VAL A 133 -16.26 -7.40 -4.51
N GLN A 134 -17.26 -7.85 -5.28
CA GLN A 134 -18.67 -7.57 -5.03
C GLN A 134 -19.12 -8.13 -3.68
N ALA A 135 -18.73 -9.37 -3.36
CA ALA A 135 -19.08 -10.03 -2.10
C ALA A 135 -18.54 -9.26 -0.88
N VAL A 136 -17.24 -8.91 -0.88
CA VAL A 136 -16.63 -8.17 0.24
C VAL A 136 -17.17 -6.74 0.32
N ASN A 137 -17.39 -6.08 -0.84
CA ASN A 137 -17.98 -4.75 -0.90
C ASN A 137 -19.39 -4.70 -0.28
N SER A 138 -20.21 -5.75 -0.49
CA SER A 138 -21.57 -5.87 0.08
C SER A 138 -21.57 -6.01 1.61
N MET A 139 -20.41 -6.26 2.22
CA MET A 139 -20.25 -6.39 3.69
C MET A 139 -19.92 -5.05 4.35
N ASP A 140 -20.05 -3.91 3.67
CA ASP A 140 -19.66 -2.58 4.15
C ASP A 140 -18.18 -2.47 4.55
N MET A 141 -17.31 -3.18 3.84
CA MET A 141 -15.87 -3.09 3.98
C MET A 141 -15.24 -2.43 2.75
N GLU A 142 -14.14 -1.73 2.95
CA GLU A 142 -13.30 -1.29 1.83
C GLU A 142 -12.59 -2.50 1.20
N VAL A 143 -12.63 -2.61 -0.12
CA VAL A 143 -11.93 -3.68 -0.85
C VAL A 143 -10.70 -3.12 -1.54
N CYS A 144 -9.56 -3.79 -1.36
CA CYS A 144 -8.32 -3.49 -2.06
C CYS A 144 -7.84 -4.75 -2.81
N CYS A 145 -7.30 -4.59 -4.01
CA CYS A 145 -6.70 -5.69 -4.76
C CYS A 145 -5.24 -5.44 -5.11
N THR A 146 -4.45 -6.53 -5.15
CA THR A 146 -3.07 -6.60 -5.65
C THR A 146 -2.99 -7.78 -6.62
N LEU A 147 -3.21 -7.54 -7.91
CA LEU A 147 -3.36 -8.59 -8.93
C LEU A 147 -2.28 -8.56 -10.01
N GLY A 148 -1.20 -7.81 -9.78
CA GLY A 148 -0.19 -7.53 -10.79
C GLY A 148 -0.57 -6.38 -11.71
N MET A 149 -0.12 -6.41 -12.96
CA MET A 149 -0.46 -5.39 -13.96
C MET A 149 -1.89 -5.55 -14.44
N ILE A 150 -2.57 -4.42 -14.69
CA ILE A 150 -3.94 -4.40 -15.26
C ILE A 150 -4.05 -3.36 -16.35
N THR A 151 -4.91 -3.64 -17.32
CA THR A 151 -5.32 -2.69 -18.36
C THR A 151 -6.39 -1.73 -17.86
N GLU A 152 -6.63 -0.66 -18.59
CA GLU A 152 -7.70 0.30 -18.29
C GLU A 152 -9.08 -0.38 -18.23
N SER A 153 -9.38 -1.27 -19.19
CA SER A 153 -10.66 -2.01 -19.20
C SER A 153 -10.84 -2.94 -18.00
N GLN A 154 -9.75 -3.60 -17.54
CA GLN A 154 -9.77 -4.44 -16.35
C GLN A 154 -9.93 -3.59 -15.09
N ALA A 155 -9.28 -2.44 -15.02
CA ALA A 155 -9.46 -1.48 -13.93
C ALA A 155 -10.93 -1.00 -13.87
N GLN A 156 -11.54 -0.68 -15.02
CA GLN A 156 -12.95 -0.28 -15.06
C GLN A 156 -13.89 -1.39 -14.57
N ARG A 157 -13.66 -2.65 -14.94
CA ARG A 157 -14.44 -3.79 -14.44
C ARG A 157 -14.34 -3.94 -12.92
N LEU A 158 -13.16 -3.71 -12.35
CA LEU A 158 -12.96 -3.71 -10.90
C LEU A 158 -13.68 -2.54 -10.22
N ALA A 159 -13.64 -1.35 -10.82
CA ALA A 159 -14.36 -0.17 -10.34
C ALA A 159 -15.88 -0.41 -10.31
N ASP A 160 -16.43 -0.96 -11.39
CA ASP A 160 -17.86 -1.27 -11.53
C ASP A 160 -18.30 -2.34 -10.50
N ALA A 161 -17.39 -3.23 -10.09
CA ALA A 161 -17.61 -4.19 -9.01
C ALA A 161 -17.55 -3.57 -7.59
N GLY A 162 -17.15 -2.30 -7.47
CA GLY A 162 -17.03 -1.59 -6.20
C GLY A 162 -15.66 -1.69 -5.55
N LEU A 163 -14.60 -1.93 -6.33
CA LEU A 163 -13.23 -1.88 -5.80
C LEU A 163 -12.91 -0.47 -5.32
N TYR A 164 -12.51 -0.36 -4.05
CA TYR A 164 -12.13 0.92 -3.45
C TYR A 164 -10.68 1.31 -3.76
N ALA A 165 -9.75 0.36 -3.68
CA ALA A 165 -8.32 0.62 -3.85
C ALA A 165 -7.63 -0.46 -4.68
N TYR A 166 -6.58 -0.09 -5.41
CA TYR A 166 -5.68 -1.01 -6.06
C TYR A 166 -4.26 -0.80 -5.54
N ASN A 167 -3.64 -1.86 -5.02
CA ASN A 167 -2.26 -1.82 -4.59
C ASN A 167 -1.34 -2.22 -5.74
N HIS A 168 -0.44 -1.33 -6.10
CA HIS A 168 0.62 -1.59 -7.05
C HIS A 168 1.87 -0.81 -6.65
N ASN A 169 2.71 -1.43 -5.83
CA ASN A 169 3.93 -0.80 -5.34
C ASN A 169 4.91 -0.55 -6.48
N ILE A 170 5.66 0.55 -6.42
CA ILE A 170 6.80 0.79 -7.29
C ILE A 170 8.06 0.09 -6.78
N ASP A 171 8.02 -0.42 -5.55
CA ASP A 171 8.99 -1.22 -4.82
C ASP A 171 10.26 -0.47 -4.40
N THR A 172 10.92 0.24 -5.31
CA THR A 172 12.18 0.99 -5.10
C THR A 172 12.25 2.19 -6.07
N SER A 173 13.40 2.87 -6.17
CA SER A 173 13.63 3.90 -7.20
C SER A 173 13.71 3.31 -8.61
N GLU A 174 13.55 4.16 -9.63
CA GLU A 174 13.74 3.76 -11.03
C GLU A 174 15.17 3.26 -11.28
N GLU A 175 16.15 3.95 -10.71
CA GLU A 175 17.57 3.64 -10.85
C GLU A 175 17.95 2.27 -10.28
N ASN A 176 17.32 1.89 -9.16
CA ASN A 176 17.58 0.60 -8.51
C ASN A 176 16.66 -0.53 -8.99
N TYR A 177 15.63 -0.23 -9.78
CA TYR A 177 14.57 -1.19 -10.12
C TYR A 177 15.07 -2.46 -10.80
N SER A 178 16.00 -2.32 -11.78
CA SER A 178 16.56 -3.44 -12.52
C SER A 178 17.42 -4.38 -11.67
N ASN A 179 17.93 -3.93 -10.53
CA ASN A 179 18.65 -4.77 -9.57
C ASN A 179 17.72 -5.70 -8.79
N ILE A 180 16.42 -5.36 -8.73
CA ILE A 180 15.43 -6.08 -7.94
C ILE A 180 14.54 -6.96 -8.80
N ILE A 181 14.17 -6.50 -10.01
CA ILE A 181 13.21 -7.15 -10.91
C ILE A 181 13.71 -6.99 -12.33
N SER A 182 13.84 -8.09 -13.08
CA SER A 182 14.25 -8.08 -14.48
C SER A 182 13.15 -8.45 -15.48
N THR A 183 12.05 -9.04 -15.00
CA THR A 183 10.94 -9.54 -15.85
C THR A 183 9.99 -8.46 -16.33
N ARG A 184 10.09 -7.25 -15.78
CA ARG A 184 9.35 -6.04 -16.21
C ARG A 184 10.19 -4.80 -15.91
N ASN A 185 9.84 -3.66 -16.51
CA ASN A 185 10.50 -2.39 -16.29
C ASN A 185 9.72 -1.50 -15.29
N PHE A 186 10.34 -0.42 -14.85
CA PHE A 186 9.73 0.53 -13.91
C PHE A 186 8.50 1.23 -14.50
N GLY A 187 8.52 1.54 -15.79
CA GLY A 187 7.40 2.14 -16.51
C GLY A 187 6.14 1.28 -16.49
N ASP A 188 6.25 -0.05 -16.46
CA ASP A 188 5.11 -0.96 -16.33
C ASP A 188 4.33 -0.75 -15.02
N ARG A 189 5.07 -0.37 -13.95
CA ARG A 189 4.46 0.01 -12.66
C ARG A 189 3.65 1.29 -12.79
N LEU A 190 4.23 2.31 -13.38
CA LEU A 190 3.57 3.62 -13.56
C LEU A 190 2.36 3.52 -14.48
N ASN A 191 2.46 2.77 -15.57
CA ASN A 191 1.34 2.50 -16.48
C ASN A 191 0.16 1.83 -15.76
N THR A 192 0.44 0.89 -14.87
CA THR A 192 -0.62 0.24 -14.08
C THR A 192 -1.29 1.24 -13.12
N ILE A 193 -0.51 2.08 -12.45
CA ILE A 193 -1.03 3.15 -11.58
C ILE A 193 -1.92 4.12 -12.38
N GLU A 194 -1.50 4.49 -13.59
CA GLU A 194 -2.28 5.35 -14.47
C GLU A 194 -3.61 4.70 -14.88
N ASN A 195 -3.61 3.42 -15.27
CA ASN A 195 -4.82 2.68 -15.62
C ASN A 195 -5.81 2.62 -14.45
N VAL A 196 -5.31 2.41 -13.23
CA VAL A 196 -6.09 2.45 -11.99
C VAL A 196 -6.75 3.81 -11.79
N ARG A 197 -5.98 4.90 -11.99
CA ARG A 197 -6.48 6.28 -11.87
C ARG A 197 -7.57 6.61 -12.89
N LYS A 198 -7.42 6.18 -14.14
CA LYS A 198 -8.44 6.39 -15.18
C LYS A 198 -9.78 5.78 -14.83
N ALA A 199 -9.78 4.67 -14.07
CA ALA A 199 -10.99 4.03 -13.57
C ALA A 199 -11.52 4.63 -12.25
N ASN A 200 -10.97 5.76 -11.77
CA ASN A 200 -11.33 6.40 -10.50
C ASN A 200 -11.20 5.48 -9.26
N ILE A 201 -10.28 4.53 -9.29
CA ILE A 201 -9.92 3.70 -8.14
C ILE A 201 -8.79 4.40 -7.37
N THR A 202 -8.83 4.37 -6.02
CA THR A 202 -7.73 4.88 -5.21
C THR A 202 -6.47 4.05 -5.40
N VAL A 203 -5.31 4.73 -5.41
CA VAL A 203 -4.01 4.09 -5.54
C VAL A 203 -3.39 3.85 -4.18
N CYS A 204 -2.96 2.61 -3.96
CA CYS A 204 -2.06 2.25 -2.88
C CYS A 204 -0.71 1.90 -3.52
N SER A 205 0.31 2.72 -3.33
CA SER A 205 1.63 2.51 -3.92
C SER A 205 2.73 3.03 -3.02
N GLY A 206 3.71 2.21 -2.76
CA GLY A 206 4.88 2.48 -1.93
C GLY A 206 6.02 1.56 -2.31
N GLY A 207 6.83 1.16 -1.33
CA GLY A 207 7.97 0.30 -1.60
C GLY A 207 8.49 -0.44 -0.39
N ILE A 208 9.66 -1.04 -0.59
CA ILE A 208 10.35 -1.91 0.36
C ILE A 208 11.72 -1.31 0.60
N ILE A 209 12.14 -1.21 1.85
CA ILE A 209 13.51 -0.86 2.23
C ILE A 209 14.23 -2.07 2.84
N GLY A 210 15.55 -2.08 2.75
CA GLY A 210 16.39 -3.19 3.19
C GLY A 210 16.75 -4.18 2.08
N MET A 211 16.51 -3.82 0.82
CA MET A 211 16.86 -4.63 -0.36
C MET A 211 18.30 -4.37 -0.87
N GLY A 212 19.11 -3.63 -0.12
CA GLY A 212 20.46 -3.20 -0.53
C GLY A 212 20.48 -1.83 -1.24
N GLU A 213 19.37 -1.13 -1.23
CA GLU A 213 19.22 0.23 -1.77
C GLU A 213 19.97 1.26 -0.92
N THR A 214 20.34 2.38 -1.56
CA THR A 214 20.93 3.56 -0.91
C THR A 214 19.87 4.53 -0.35
N GLU A 215 20.30 5.56 0.40
CA GLU A 215 19.42 6.67 0.80
C GLU A 215 18.88 7.42 -0.42
N GLU A 216 19.71 7.58 -1.44
CA GLU A 216 19.36 8.20 -2.73
C GLU A 216 18.24 7.42 -3.43
N ASP A 217 18.28 6.09 -3.37
CA ASP A 217 17.22 5.22 -3.93
C ASP A 217 15.93 5.35 -3.13
N ARG A 218 16.00 5.37 -1.80
CA ARG A 218 14.82 5.62 -0.94
C ARG A 218 14.17 6.95 -1.25
N CYS A 219 14.97 8.00 -1.42
CA CYS A 219 14.48 9.32 -1.81
C CYS A 219 13.99 9.37 -3.26
N GLY A 220 14.61 8.65 -4.19
CA GLY A 220 14.15 8.50 -5.58
C GLY A 220 12.78 7.82 -5.67
N MET A 221 12.53 6.80 -4.84
CA MET A 221 11.21 6.19 -4.70
C MET A 221 10.17 7.21 -4.21
N LEU A 222 10.47 7.96 -3.16
CA LEU A 222 9.56 9.00 -2.65
C LEU A 222 9.36 10.13 -3.67
N GLN A 223 10.41 10.48 -4.43
CA GLN A 223 10.32 11.48 -5.51
C GLN A 223 9.32 11.05 -6.58
N THR A 224 9.36 9.81 -7.00
CA THR A 224 8.38 9.28 -7.95
C THR A 224 6.95 9.42 -7.42
N LEU A 225 6.71 8.98 -6.18
CA LEU A 225 5.36 8.99 -5.59
C LEU A 225 4.81 10.40 -5.38
N VAL A 226 5.63 11.33 -4.87
CA VAL A 226 5.19 12.70 -4.58
C VAL A 226 4.96 13.52 -5.84
N ASN A 227 5.64 13.19 -6.94
CA ASN A 227 5.50 13.89 -8.23
C ASN A 227 4.45 13.25 -9.16
N LEU A 228 3.76 12.17 -8.74
CA LEU A 228 2.59 11.71 -9.48
C LEU A 228 1.54 12.83 -9.59
N PRO A 229 0.78 12.91 -10.69
CA PRO A 229 -0.27 13.94 -10.86
C PRO A 229 -1.22 14.05 -9.67
N VAL A 230 -1.55 12.92 -9.06
CA VAL A 230 -2.28 12.82 -7.78
C VAL A 230 -1.49 11.94 -6.85
N HIS A 231 -1.24 12.38 -5.60
CA HIS A 231 -0.58 11.54 -4.60
C HIS A 231 -1.32 10.21 -4.43
N PRO A 232 -0.63 9.09 -4.19
CA PRO A 232 -1.29 7.87 -3.77
C PRO A 232 -2.10 8.14 -2.48
N GLU A 233 -3.32 7.64 -2.40
CA GLU A 233 -4.14 7.75 -1.19
C GLU A 233 -3.57 6.93 -0.05
N SER A 234 -2.77 5.90 -0.37
CA SER A 234 -2.05 5.11 0.62
C SER A 234 -0.64 4.80 0.14
N VAL A 235 0.34 5.00 1.03
CA VAL A 235 1.75 4.67 0.80
C VAL A 235 2.22 3.66 1.85
N PRO A 236 2.30 2.36 1.50
CA PRO A 236 2.91 1.37 2.36
C PRO A 236 4.43 1.49 2.37
N ILE A 237 5.01 1.56 3.56
CA ILE A 237 6.44 1.43 3.81
C ILE A 237 6.65 0.04 4.40
N ASN A 238 7.38 -0.81 3.66
CA ASN A 238 7.66 -2.18 4.05
C ASN A 238 9.13 -2.30 4.47
N ALA A 239 9.40 -2.93 5.60
CA ALA A 239 10.72 -3.49 5.86
C ALA A 239 10.83 -4.84 5.17
N LEU A 240 11.94 -5.09 4.50
CA LEU A 240 12.20 -6.40 3.91
C LEU A 240 12.16 -7.48 5.00
N VAL A 241 11.40 -8.52 4.74
CA VAL A 241 11.47 -9.77 5.49
C VAL A 241 12.23 -10.77 4.62
N ALA A 242 13.49 -11.00 4.96
CA ALA A 242 14.33 -11.94 4.23
C ALA A 242 13.73 -13.35 4.33
N VAL A 243 13.56 -14.02 3.18
CA VAL A 243 12.99 -15.37 3.11
C VAL A 243 13.99 -16.30 2.45
N GLU A 244 14.27 -17.43 3.09
CA GLU A 244 15.16 -18.48 2.59
C GLU A 244 14.74 -18.92 1.16
N GLY A 245 15.72 -19.13 0.29
CA GLY A 245 15.52 -19.50 -1.10
C GLY A 245 15.24 -18.32 -2.04
N THR A 246 15.14 -17.10 -1.53
CA THR A 246 15.09 -15.88 -2.37
C THR A 246 16.50 -15.28 -2.57
N PRO A 247 16.75 -14.51 -3.64
CA PRO A 247 18.01 -13.78 -3.81
C PRO A 247 18.38 -12.86 -2.64
N MET A 248 17.39 -12.43 -1.84
CA MET A 248 17.57 -11.52 -0.71
C MET A 248 17.53 -12.20 0.67
N GLU A 249 17.68 -13.52 0.73
CA GLU A 249 17.61 -14.29 1.99
C GLU A 249 18.65 -13.88 3.04
N ASN A 250 19.79 -13.32 2.60
CA ASN A 250 20.90 -12.92 3.48
C ASN A 250 20.91 -11.41 3.80
N GLN A 251 19.88 -10.67 3.42
CA GLN A 251 19.79 -9.25 3.77
C GLN A 251 19.56 -9.09 5.29
N PRO A 252 20.27 -8.15 5.94
CA PRO A 252 20.09 -7.91 7.36
C PRO A 252 18.70 -7.31 7.65
N PRO A 253 18.18 -7.50 8.88
CA PRO A 253 16.98 -6.83 9.32
C PRO A 253 17.08 -5.30 9.17
N VAL A 254 16.01 -4.67 8.73
CA VAL A 254 15.96 -3.22 8.56
C VAL A 254 16.03 -2.53 9.93
N PRO A 255 16.98 -1.61 10.17
CA PRO A 255 17.02 -0.83 11.40
C PRO A 255 15.72 -0.04 11.59
N ILE A 256 15.18 -0.04 12.82
CA ILE A 256 13.94 0.68 13.13
C ILE A 256 14.05 2.18 12.79
N TRP A 257 15.23 2.76 12.94
CA TRP A 257 15.48 4.17 12.64
C TRP A 257 15.28 4.51 11.17
N ASP A 258 15.56 3.58 10.27
CA ASP A 258 15.33 3.72 8.83
C ASP A 258 13.83 3.69 8.51
N MET A 259 13.07 2.82 9.18
CA MET A 259 11.61 2.80 9.05
C MET A 259 10.99 4.11 9.55
N VAL A 260 11.39 4.57 10.72
CA VAL A 260 10.92 5.85 11.29
C VAL A 260 11.23 7.01 10.35
N ARG A 261 12.45 7.05 9.80
CA ARG A 261 12.90 8.09 8.87
C ARG A 261 12.09 8.07 7.57
N MET A 262 11.86 6.90 6.99
CA MET A 262 11.04 6.75 5.78
C MET A 262 9.60 7.19 6.00
N ILE A 263 8.98 6.76 7.10
CA ILE A 263 7.60 7.14 7.46
C ILE A 263 7.49 8.65 7.67
N ALA A 264 8.42 9.24 8.43
CA ALA A 264 8.44 10.68 8.71
C ALA A 264 8.59 11.51 7.43
N THR A 265 9.55 11.14 6.58
CA THR A 265 9.76 11.80 5.28
C THR A 265 8.53 11.68 4.38
N THR A 266 7.94 10.49 4.30
CA THR A 266 6.71 10.26 3.54
C THR A 266 5.56 11.14 4.04
N ARG A 267 5.39 11.27 5.36
CA ARG A 267 4.35 12.10 5.98
C ARG A 267 4.52 13.59 5.66
N ILE A 268 5.75 14.10 5.71
CA ILE A 268 6.05 15.51 5.39
C ILE A 268 5.75 15.79 3.92
N LEU A 269 6.17 14.90 3.02
CA LEU A 269 5.99 15.06 1.58
C LEU A 269 4.53 14.89 1.13
N MET A 270 3.78 14.01 1.80
CA MET A 270 2.39 13.67 1.44
C MET A 270 1.48 13.77 2.68
N PRO A 271 1.10 14.99 3.10
CA PRO A 271 0.44 15.24 4.39
C PRO A 271 -0.89 14.52 4.60
N LYS A 272 -1.68 14.32 3.53
CA LYS A 272 -3.04 13.74 3.60
C LYS A 272 -3.07 12.23 3.29
N THR A 273 -1.97 11.67 2.78
CA THR A 273 -1.86 10.26 2.41
C THR A 273 -1.94 9.36 3.65
N VAL A 274 -2.58 8.22 3.52
CA VAL A 274 -2.51 7.14 4.51
C VAL A 274 -1.13 6.48 4.44
N VAL A 275 -0.28 6.71 5.44
CA VAL A 275 1.05 6.09 5.53
C VAL A 275 0.93 4.78 6.31
N ARG A 276 1.24 3.67 5.64
CA ARG A 276 1.10 2.35 6.25
C ARG A 276 2.43 1.82 6.76
N LEU A 277 2.49 1.52 8.06
CA LEU A 277 3.49 0.65 8.65
C LEU A 277 3.12 -0.79 8.24
N SER A 278 3.84 -1.33 7.26
CA SER A 278 3.43 -2.53 6.54
C SER A 278 4.23 -3.77 6.97
N ALA A 279 4.95 -4.44 6.06
CA ALA A 279 5.72 -5.65 6.41
C ALA A 279 6.86 -5.38 7.40
N GLY A 280 7.29 -6.45 8.11
CA GLY A 280 8.41 -6.43 9.04
C GLY A 280 8.04 -6.07 10.49
N ARG A 281 6.77 -5.83 10.81
CA ARG A 281 6.32 -5.40 12.14
C ARG A 281 6.67 -6.38 13.25
N GLN A 282 6.67 -7.68 13.01
CA GLN A 282 7.08 -8.68 14.02
C GLN A 282 8.55 -8.55 14.45
N GLN A 283 9.40 -7.94 13.63
CA GLN A 283 10.80 -7.71 13.95
C GLN A 283 11.04 -6.37 14.68
N MET A 284 9.98 -5.56 14.85
CA MET A 284 10.06 -4.26 15.50
C MET A 284 9.61 -4.36 16.96
N SER A 285 10.35 -3.69 17.86
CA SER A 285 9.90 -3.55 19.24
C SER A 285 8.63 -2.68 19.31
N LEU A 286 7.90 -2.78 20.42
CA LEU A 286 6.71 -1.98 20.65
C LEU A 286 7.03 -0.48 20.61
N GLU A 287 8.15 -0.06 21.24
CA GLU A 287 8.63 1.32 21.24
C GLU A 287 8.98 1.80 19.83
N GLY A 288 9.57 0.92 19.01
CA GLY A 288 9.86 1.21 17.60
C GLY A 288 8.61 1.47 16.81
N GLN A 289 7.57 0.65 17.00
CA GLN A 289 6.28 0.87 16.37
C GLN A 289 5.62 2.16 16.87
N ALA A 290 5.72 2.48 18.16
CA ALA A 290 5.23 3.75 18.71
C ALA A 290 5.89 4.96 18.03
N LEU A 291 7.20 4.90 17.78
CA LEU A 291 7.91 5.94 17.02
C LEU A 291 7.43 6.04 15.57
N CYS A 292 7.11 4.93 14.92
CA CYS A 292 6.53 4.93 13.57
C CYS A 292 5.15 5.64 13.55
N PHE A 293 4.28 5.37 14.52
CA PHE A 293 3.01 6.10 14.67
C PHE A 293 3.23 7.57 15.00
N MET A 294 4.18 7.90 15.87
CA MET A 294 4.54 9.27 16.18
C MET A 294 5.05 10.02 14.94
N ALA A 295 5.83 9.34 14.09
CA ALA A 295 6.32 9.85 12.81
C ALA A 295 5.22 9.96 11.72
N GLY A 296 3.98 9.56 12.04
CA GLY A 296 2.83 9.79 11.18
C GLY A 296 2.32 8.57 10.42
N ALA A 297 2.73 7.34 10.78
CA ALA A 297 2.01 6.16 10.33
C ALA A 297 0.56 6.20 10.86
N ASN A 298 -0.41 5.85 10.02
CA ASN A 298 -1.82 5.81 10.38
C ASN A 298 -2.58 4.66 9.70
N SER A 299 -1.85 3.61 9.32
CA SER A 299 -2.43 2.36 8.82
C SER A 299 -1.52 1.19 9.12
N ILE A 300 -2.11 0.02 9.36
CA ILE A 300 -1.42 -1.27 9.50
C ILE A 300 -2.13 -2.37 8.71
N PHE A 301 -1.41 -3.47 8.50
CA PHE A 301 -2.04 -4.77 8.27
C PHE A 301 -2.13 -5.52 9.60
N ALA A 302 -3.31 -6.04 9.92
CA ALA A 302 -3.59 -6.91 11.05
C ALA A 302 -4.00 -8.32 10.57
N GLY A 303 -3.75 -9.34 11.41
CA GLY A 303 -3.97 -10.74 11.10
C GLY A 303 -2.66 -11.49 10.88
N GLU A 304 -2.63 -12.76 11.25
CA GLU A 304 -1.43 -13.60 11.45
C GLU A 304 -0.45 -13.69 10.27
N LYS A 305 -0.88 -13.36 9.07
CA LYS A 305 -0.06 -13.44 7.85
C LYS A 305 -0.23 -12.25 6.92
N LEU A 306 0.90 -11.81 6.33
CA LEU A 306 0.94 -10.96 5.14
C LEU A 306 1.29 -11.83 3.93
N LEU A 307 0.30 -12.24 3.13
CA LEU A 307 0.45 -13.20 2.03
C LEU A 307 1.12 -14.51 2.48
N THR A 308 2.44 -14.52 2.63
CA THR A 308 3.25 -15.70 2.98
C THR A 308 4.11 -15.52 4.22
N THR A 309 4.28 -14.29 4.71
CA THR A 309 5.13 -13.99 5.89
C THR A 309 4.29 -13.79 7.15
N PRO A 310 4.82 -14.13 8.34
CA PRO A 310 4.14 -13.89 9.61
C PRO A 310 3.86 -12.39 9.84
N ASN A 311 2.80 -12.10 10.61
CA ASN A 311 2.40 -10.75 11.02
C ASN A 311 1.77 -10.79 12.41
N PRO A 312 1.74 -9.69 13.17
CA PRO A 312 1.01 -9.62 14.43
C PRO A 312 -0.48 -10.00 14.28
N THR A 313 -1.00 -10.68 15.29
CA THR A 313 -2.42 -11.04 15.37
C THR A 313 -3.30 -9.81 15.59
N PHE A 314 -4.62 -9.96 15.41
CA PHE A 314 -5.56 -8.89 15.73
C PHE A 314 -5.52 -8.51 17.21
N ASP A 315 -5.39 -9.48 18.10
CA ASP A 315 -5.38 -9.24 19.56
C ASP A 315 -4.14 -8.48 19.99
N GLU A 316 -2.95 -8.84 19.45
CA GLU A 316 -1.69 -8.12 19.69
C GLU A 316 -1.79 -6.67 19.21
N ASP A 317 -2.41 -6.43 18.06
CA ASP A 317 -2.61 -5.08 17.53
C ASP A 317 -3.60 -4.26 18.38
N MET A 318 -4.66 -4.87 18.88
CA MET A 318 -5.62 -4.19 19.77
C MET A 318 -5.01 -3.85 21.13
N GLU A 319 -4.17 -4.72 21.70
CA GLU A 319 -3.43 -4.40 22.93
C GLU A 319 -2.41 -3.27 22.70
N MET A 320 -1.70 -3.27 21.57
CA MET A 320 -0.82 -2.17 21.18
C MET A 320 -1.60 -0.85 21.05
N PHE A 321 -2.76 -0.87 20.41
CA PHE A 321 -3.60 0.33 20.24
C PHE A 321 -4.06 0.88 21.59
N LYS A 322 -4.44 0.00 22.53
CA LYS A 322 -4.80 0.39 23.88
C LYS A 322 -3.66 1.08 24.62
N ILE A 323 -2.44 0.56 24.52
CA ILE A 323 -1.23 1.16 25.12
C ILE A 323 -0.97 2.54 24.50
N PHE A 324 -1.11 2.69 23.18
CA PHE A 324 -0.80 3.95 22.48
C PHE A 324 -1.96 4.95 22.46
N GLY A 325 -3.15 4.57 22.92
CA GLY A 325 -4.36 5.40 22.81
C GLY A 325 -4.84 5.56 21.37
N LEU A 326 -4.63 4.55 20.53
CA LEU A 326 -5.06 4.53 19.13
C LEU A 326 -6.42 3.85 18.99
N THR A 327 -7.15 4.22 17.93
CA THR A 327 -8.47 3.66 17.62
C THR A 327 -8.54 3.20 16.17
N PRO A 328 -9.14 2.02 15.89
CA PRO A 328 -9.41 1.60 14.53
C PRO A 328 -10.34 2.60 13.81
N ARG A 329 -9.94 3.02 12.61
CA ARG A 329 -10.77 3.87 11.77
C ARG A 329 -11.89 3.08 11.11
N ALA A 330 -13.11 3.61 11.14
CA ALA A 330 -14.23 3.05 10.38
C ALA A 330 -13.96 3.07 8.86
N PRO A 331 -14.56 2.17 8.06
CA PRO A 331 -14.50 2.26 6.60
C PRO A 331 -15.15 3.56 6.13
N PHE A 332 -14.71 4.10 5.00
CA PHE A 332 -15.30 5.30 4.41
C PHE A 332 -16.75 5.01 4.00
N LYS A 333 -17.71 5.75 4.59
CA LYS A 333 -19.15 5.53 4.34
C LYS A 333 -19.55 5.79 2.90
N ASP A 334 -18.93 6.77 2.26
CA ASP A 334 -19.31 7.22 0.92
C ASP A 334 -18.60 6.45 -0.20
N ARG A 335 -17.73 5.48 0.14
CA ARG A 335 -16.93 4.69 -0.83
C ARG A 335 -16.24 5.55 -1.89
N LYS A 336 -16.12 6.86 -1.63
CA LYS A 336 -15.41 7.79 -2.49
C LYS A 336 -13.99 7.95 -1.97
N PRO A 337 -13.00 7.97 -2.89
CA PRO A 337 -11.65 8.34 -2.52
C PRO A 337 -11.67 9.71 -1.83
N VAL A 338 -10.88 9.86 -0.77
CA VAL A 338 -10.56 11.18 -0.17
C VAL A 338 -9.66 11.99 -1.13
N ALA A 339 -9.59 11.63 -2.37
CA ALA A 339 -8.95 12.42 -3.39
C ALA A 339 -9.87 13.56 -3.71
N THR A 340 -9.53 14.76 -3.41
CA THR A 340 -10.04 15.91 -4.15
C THR A 340 -10.55 17.11 -3.37
N GLU A 341 -10.33 17.20 -2.09
CA GLU A 341 -10.29 18.53 -1.51
C GLU A 341 -8.84 18.93 -1.19
N GLN A 342 -8.01 18.97 -2.24
CA GLN A 342 -6.72 19.64 -2.20
C GLN A 342 -6.82 20.97 -2.89
N THR A 343 -7.80 21.81 -2.50
CA THR A 343 -7.85 23.22 -2.87
C THR A 343 -7.46 24.06 -1.67
N ALA A 344 -6.48 24.90 -1.93
CA ALA A 344 -5.85 25.99 -1.20
C ALA A 344 -4.71 25.59 -0.26
#